data_087fffccc5eedbabc20944c2e53e2540
#
_entry.id   087fffccc5eedbabc20944c2e53e2540
#
_cell.length_a   1.000
_cell.length_b   1.000
_cell.length_c   1.000
_cell.angle_alpha   90.00
_cell.angle_beta   90.00
_cell.angle_gamma   90.00
#
_symmetry.space_group_name_H-M   'P 1'
#
loop_
_entity.id
_entity.type
_entity.pdbx_description
1 polymer ?
#
loop_
_entity_poly.entity_id
_entity_poly.type
_entity_poly.pdbx_seq_one_letter_code
_entity_poly.pdbx_strand_id
1 'polypeptide(L)'
;PVLGNVTGGLSGPAVRPVAVRLVYQVAQAVHIPIIGMGGIMCAEDAIEFMLAGASAVAVGTANFVQPDIAETIAHGMLAYLDRHNAQNISEIVGLALPEGKKSMPLFNEAE
;
A
#
# COMPACT_ATOMS: atom_id res chain seq x y z
N PRO A 1 -11.51 -22.62 -22.80
CA PRO A 1 -11.29 -21.51 -21.87
C PRO A 1 -11.05 -20.20 -22.61
N VAL A 2 -11.40 -19.08 -21.99
CA VAL A 2 -11.22 -17.74 -22.56
C VAL A 2 -9.74 -17.38 -22.63
N LEU A 3 -8.97 -17.81 -21.64
CA LEU A 3 -7.52 -17.56 -21.58
C LEU A 3 -6.76 -18.77 -22.11
N GLY A 4 -5.70 -18.51 -22.90
CA GLY A 4 -4.92 -19.56 -23.51
C GLY A 4 -4.25 -20.51 -22.54
N ASN A 5 -3.89 -20.03 -21.35
CA ASN A 5 -3.23 -20.85 -20.31
C ASN A 5 -4.21 -21.28 -19.21
N VAL A 6 -5.49 -21.09 -19.41
CA VAL A 6 -6.58 -21.45 -18.49
C VAL A 6 -6.61 -20.60 -17.20
N THR A 7 -5.49 -20.05 -16.79
CA THR A 7 -5.38 -19.19 -15.61
C THR A 7 -5.09 -17.74 -16.01
N GLY A 8 -5.42 -16.81 -15.15
CA GLY A 8 -5.18 -15.40 -15.38
C GLY A 8 -5.11 -14.66 -14.06
N GLY A 9 -4.76 -13.37 -14.15
CA GLY A 9 -4.69 -12.49 -13.00
C GLY A 9 -5.94 -11.64 -12.86
N LEU A 10 -6.26 -11.28 -11.63
CA LEU A 10 -7.28 -10.29 -11.32
C LEU A 10 -6.60 -9.01 -10.87
N SER A 11 -7.01 -7.88 -11.44
CA SER A 11 -6.52 -6.57 -11.05
C SER A 11 -7.68 -5.60 -10.85
N GLY A 12 -7.38 -4.36 -10.48
CA GLY A 12 -8.38 -3.33 -10.24
C GLY A 12 -8.91 -3.35 -8.81
N PRO A 13 -9.93 -2.50 -8.52
CA PRO A 13 -10.41 -2.30 -7.15
C PRO A 13 -10.89 -3.58 -6.45
N ALA A 14 -11.35 -4.56 -7.21
CA ALA A 14 -11.88 -5.80 -6.63
C ALA A 14 -10.82 -6.59 -5.86
N VAL A 15 -9.54 -6.48 -6.23
CA VAL A 15 -8.48 -7.23 -5.59
C VAL A 15 -7.93 -6.55 -4.33
N ARG A 16 -8.26 -5.25 -4.11
CA ARG A 16 -7.67 -4.48 -3.01
C ARG A 16 -7.86 -5.13 -1.64
N PRO A 17 -9.05 -5.55 -1.23
CA PRO A 17 -9.21 -6.14 0.10
C PRO A 17 -8.35 -7.38 0.31
N VAL A 18 -8.20 -8.20 -0.72
CA VAL A 18 -7.36 -9.39 -0.67
C VAL A 18 -5.89 -9.00 -0.54
N ALA A 19 -5.45 -8.03 -1.33
CA ALA A 19 -4.07 -7.55 -1.31
C ALA A 19 -3.71 -6.92 0.03
N VAL A 20 -4.59 -6.10 0.62
CA VAL A 20 -4.38 -5.50 1.93
C VAL A 20 -4.23 -6.58 2.99
N ARG A 21 -5.09 -7.60 2.95
CA ARG A 21 -4.99 -8.72 3.89
C ARG A 21 -3.67 -9.45 3.77
N LEU A 22 -3.21 -9.69 2.54
CA LEU A 22 -1.91 -10.35 2.32
C LEU A 22 -0.76 -9.51 2.87
N VAL A 23 -0.79 -8.19 2.67
CA VAL A 23 0.21 -7.29 3.25
C VAL A 23 0.20 -7.39 4.78
N TYR A 24 -0.99 -7.36 5.38
CA TYR A 24 -1.14 -7.47 6.83
C TYR A 24 -0.54 -8.77 7.36
N GLN A 25 -0.80 -9.89 6.68
CA GLN A 25 -0.28 -11.19 7.08
C GLN A 25 1.24 -11.28 6.91
N VAL A 26 1.76 -10.80 5.78
CA VAL A 26 3.20 -10.82 5.50
C VAL A 26 3.95 -9.92 6.47
N ALA A 27 3.40 -8.74 6.78
CA ALA A 27 4.04 -7.80 7.69
C ALA A 27 4.25 -8.40 9.09
N GLN A 28 3.38 -9.31 9.49
CA GLN A 28 3.54 -9.99 10.78
C GLN A 28 4.59 -11.10 10.75
N ALA A 29 4.96 -11.57 9.56
CA ALA A 29 5.86 -12.71 9.39
C ALA A 29 7.28 -12.32 9.03
N VAL A 30 7.51 -11.12 8.50
CA VAL A 30 8.83 -10.70 8.00
C VAL A 30 9.27 -9.39 8.64
N HIS A 31 10.58 -9.12 8.54
CA HIS A 31 11.18 -7.87 9.04
C HIS A 31 11.76 -7.04 7.92
N ILE A 32 11.49 -7.38 6.67
CA ILE A 32 11.94 -6.62 5.51
C ILE A 32 10.85 -5.63 5.07
N PRO A 33 11.23 -4.55 4.36
CA PRO A 33 10.24 -3.63 3.80
C PRO A 33 9.31 -4.34 2.82
N ILE A 34 8.06 -3.91 2.78
CA ILE A 34 7.02 -4.48 1.91
C ILE A 34 6.52 -3.39 0.98
N ILE A 35 6.43 -3.72 -0.30
CA ILE A 35 5.76 -2.85 -1.28
C ILE A 35 4.38 -3.43 -1.52
N GLY A 36 3.35 -2.68 -1.13
CA GLY A 36 1.96 -3.11 -1.33
C GLY A 36 1.45 -2.73 -2.71
N MET A 37 0.73 -3.63 -3.34
CA MET A 37 0.12 -3.35 -4.65
C MET A 37 -1.17 -4.16 -4.81
N GLY A 38 -2.08 -3.63 -5.60
CA GLY A 38 -3.33 -4.29 -5.91
C GLY A 38 -4.54 -3.40 -5.65
N GLY A 39 -5.13 -2.88 -6.71
CA GLY A 39 -6.40 -2.16 -6.64
C GLY A 39 -6.35 -0.77 -6.05
N ILE A 40 -5.17 -0.15 -5.99
CA ILE A 40 -5.02 1.21 -5.45
C ILE A 40 -5.52 2.21 -6.49
N MET A 41 -6.58 2.94 -6.15
CA MET A 41 -7.20 3.93 -7.04
C MET A 41 -7.17 5.34 -6.46
N CYS A 42 -6.87 5.51 -5.18
CA CYS A 42 -6.88 6.81 -4.51
C CYS A 42 -5.93 6.80 -3.31
N ALA A 43 -5.74 7.96 -2.69
CA ALA A 43 -4.84 8.10 -1.54
C ALA A 43 -5.30 7.24 -0.35
N GLU A 44 -6.60 7.18 -0.10
CA GLU A 44 -7.14 6.39 1.00
C GLU A 44 -6.79 4.91 0.85
N ASP A 45 -6.83 4.40 -0.39
CA ASP A 45 -6.43 3.01 -0.66
C ASP A 45 -4.95 2.80 -0.33
N ALA A 46 -4.08 3.72 -0.75
CA ALA A 46 -2.65 3.64 -0.47
C ALA A 46 -2.38 3.65 1.03
N ILE A 47 -3.06 4.52 1.76
CA ILE A 47 -2.91 4.62 3.21
C ILE A 47 -3.35 3.33 3.90
N GLU A 48 -4.40 2.70 3.41
CA GLU A 48 -4.84 1.40 3.93
C GLU A 48 -3.73 0.35 3.86
N PHE A 49 -3.02 0.30 2.74
CA PHE A 49 -1.86 -0.59 2.60
C PHE A 49 -0.75 -0.24 3.60
N MET A 50 -0.49 1.03 3.80
CA MET A 50 0.55 1.45 4.73
C MET A 50 0.20 1.15 6.17
N LEU A 51 -1.05 1.37 6.57
CA LEU A 51 -1.52 1.00 7.90
C LEU A 51 -1.39 -0.50 8.14
N ALA A 52 -1.58 -1.31 7.11
CA ALA A 52 -1.44 -2.76 7.18
C ALA A 52 0.03 -3.22 7.24
N GLY A 53 0.98 -2.34 6.97
CA GLY A 53 2.39 -2.66 7.09
C GLY A 53 3.26 -2.44 5.86
N ALA A 54 2.70 -1.96 4.76
CA ALA A 54 3.49 -1.65 3.57
C ALA A 54 4.31 -0.38 3.80
N SER A 55 5.57 -0.40 3.39
CA SER A 55 6.46 0.76 3.48
C SER A 55 6.33 1.67 2.26
N ALA A 56 5.84 1.13 1.16
CA ALA A 56 5.58 1.84 -0.07
C ALA A 56 4.44 1.15 -0.81
N VAL A 57 3.88 1.81 -1.80
CA VAL A 57 2.84 1.22 -2.64
C VAL A 57 3.19 1.36 -4.11
N ALA A 58 2.69 0.43 -4.92
CA ALA A 58 2.82 0.49 -6.36
C ALA A 58 1.43 0.59 -6.97
N VAL A 59 1.27 1.50 -7.92
CA VAL A 59 -0.01 1.75 -8.59
C VAL A 59 0.09 1.27 -10.03
N GLY A 60 -0.77 0.31 -10.39
CA GLY A 60 -0.73 -0.30 -11.72
C GLY A 60 -1.92 0.09 -12.57
N THR A 61 -2.99 -0.68 -12.49
CA THR A 61 -4.16 -0.56 -13.36
C THR A 61 -4.76 0.84 -13.40
N ALA A 62 -4.74 1.57 -12.28
CA ALA A 62 -5.31 2.91 -12.20
C ALA A 62 -4.65 3.90 -13.18
N ASN A 63 -3.40 3.64 -13.57
CA ASN A 63 -2.71 4.49 -14.56
C ASN A 63 -3.38 4.46 -15.92
N PHE A 64 -4.09 3.40 -16.27
CA PHE A 64 -4.81 3.30 -17.51
C PHE A 64 -6.08 4.15 -17.52
N VAL A 65 -6.64 4.39 -16.33
CA VAL A 65 -7.84 5.20 -16.15
C VAL A 65 -7.48 6.69 -16.02
N GLN A 66 -6.42 6.96 -15.26
CA GLN A 66 -5.97 8.32 -14.97
C GLN A 66 -4.43 8.34 -14.98
N PRO A 67 -3.79 8.85 -16.05
CA PRO A 67 -2.33 8.79 -16.18
C PRO A 67 -1.54 9.52 -15.09
N ASP A 68 -2.13 10.52 -14.44
CA ASP A 68 -1.48 11.27 -13.37
C ASP A 68 -1.88 10.76 -11.96
N ILE A 69 -2.40 9.55 -11.88
CA ILE A 69 -2.94 9.02 -10.63
C ILE A 69 -1.90 8.95 -9.51
N ALA A 70 -0.65 8.61 -9.83
CA ALA A 70 0.39 8.50 -8.82
C ALA A 70 0.64 9.84 -8.12
N GLU A 71 0.65 10.93 -8.88
CA GLU A 71 0.82 12.27 -8.33
C GLU A 71 -0.38 12.67 -7.48
N THR A 72 -1.59 12.37 -7.94
CA THR A 72 -2.82 12.63 -7.18
C THR A 72 -2.83 11.88 -5.86
N ILE A 73 -2.42 10.60 -5.89
CA ILE A 73 -2.32 9.79 -4.68
C ILE A 73 -1.30 10.37 -3.72
N ALA A 74 -0.12 10.77 -4.22
CA ALA A 74 0.92 11.34 -3.38
C ALA A 74 0.44 12.61 -2.67
N HIS A 75 -0.25 13.49 -3.40
CA HIS A 75 -0.81 14.71 -2.80
C HIS A 75 -1.86 14.39 -1.73
N GLY A 76 -2.69 13.39 -1.98
CA GLY A 76 -3.70 12.95 -1.00
C GLY A 76 -3.07 12.36 0.24
N MET A 77 -1.95 11.64 0.09
CA MET A 77 -1.21 11.09 1.23
C MET A 77 -0.60 12.20 2.07
N LEU A 78 -0.03 13.23 1.44
CA LEU A 78 0.50 14.39 2.17
C LEU A 78 -0.62 15.10 2.95
N ALA A 79 -1.79 15.25 2.35
CA ALA A 79 -2.94 15.85 3.04
C ALA A 79 -3.37 15.02 4.24
N TYR A 80 -3.33 13.70 4.13
CA TYR A 80 -3.63 12.81 5.23
C TYR A 80 -2.65 13.00 6.39
N LEU A 81 -1.35 13.04 6.08
CA LEU A 81 -0.32 13.26 7.10
C LEU A 81 -0.54 14.57 7.83
N ASP A 82 -0.86 15.63 7.09
CA ASP A 82 -1.12 16.95 7.66
C ASP A 82 -2.31 16.92 8.61
N ARG A 83 -3.41 16.28 8.19
CA ARG A 83 -4.62 16.17 9.04
C ARG A 83 -4.37 15.37 10.32
N HIS A 84 -3.43 14.46 10.33
CA HIS A 84 -3.13 13.60 11.47
C HIS A 84 -1.87 14.00 12.22
N ASN A 85 -1.34 15.19 11.91
CA ASN A 85 -0.13 15.73 12.54
C ASN A 85 1.08 14.81 12.43
N ALA A 86 1.14 14.01 11.36
CA ALA A 86 2.28 13.16 11.08
C ALA A 86 3.27 13.90 10.19
N GLN A 87 4.55 13.77 10.46
CA GLN A 87 5.58 14.49 9.71
C GLN A 87 6.02 13.74 8.45
N ASN A 88 5.93 12.42 8.47
CA ASN A 88 6.30 11.62 7.31
C ASN A 88 5.50 10.32 7.30
N ILE A 89 5.57 9.63 6.15
CA ILE A 89 4.77 8.42 5.92
C ILE A 89 5.17 7.26 6.84
N SER A 90 6.42 7.21 7.29
CA SER A 90 6.87 6.11 8.14
C SER A 90 6.16 6.09 9.48
N GLU A 91 5.61 7.21 9.93
CA GLU A 91 4.87 7.27 11.19
C GLU A 91 3.55 6.51 11.14
N ILE A 92 2.97 6.31 9.94
CA ILE A 92 1.71 5.59 9.81
C ILE A 92 1.89 4.13 9.39
N VAL A 93 3.09 3.74 8.96
CA VAL A 93 3.35 2.37 8.52
C VAL A 93 3.14 1.41 9.68
N GLY A 94 2.25 0.46 9.48
CA GLY A 94 2.03 -0.62 10.44
C GLY A 94 1.17 -0.25 11.64
N LEU A 95 0.49 0.90 11.64
CA LEU A 95 -0.34 1.28 12.79
C LEU A 95 -1.49 0.30 13.05
N ALA A 96 -1.95 -0.42 12.04
CA ALA A 96 -2.99 -1.42 12.21
C ALA A 96 -2.45 -2.78 12.69
N LEU A 97 -1.13 -2.95 12.71
CA LEU A 97 -0.51 -4.20 13.15
C LEU A 97 -0.53 -4.33 14.67
N PRO A 98 -0.49 -5.57 15.20
CA PRO A 98 -0.26 -5.76 16.62
C PRO A 98 1.04 -5.10 17.05
N GLU A 99 1.08 -4.59 18.28
CA GLU A 99 2.25 -3.90 18.81
C GLU A 99 3.50 -4.79 18.69
N GLY A 100 4.60 -4.19 18.24
CA GLY A 100 5.86 -4.90 18.04
C GLY A 100 5.99 -5.64 16.71
N LYS A 101 4.97 -5.56 15.85
CA LYS A 101 4.97 -6.28 14.56
C LYS A 101 5.00 -5.34 13.36
N LYS A 102 5.47 -4.12 13.53
CA LYS A 102 5.54 -3.16 12.43
C LYS A 102 6.63 -3.56 11.45
N SER A 103 6.36 -3.40 10.15
CA SER A 103 7.36 -3.62 9.11
C SER A 103 8.45 -2.56 9.19
N MET A 104 9.63 -2.89 8.62
CA MET A 104 10.73 -1.93 8.57
C MET A 104 10.41 -0.81 7.56
N PRO A 105 10.85 0.43 7.83
CA PRO A 105 10.76 1.49 6.84
C PRO A 105 11.65 1.16 5.63
N LEU A 106 11.26 1.68 4.47
CA LEU A 106 12.00 1.46 3.23
C LEU A 106 13.41 2.06 3.31
N PHE A 107 13.52 3.21 3.99
CA PHE A 107 14.80 3.86 4.24
C PHE A 107 15.03 3.92 5.74
N ASN A 108 16.25 3.62 6.16
CA ASN A 108 16.62 3.70 7.57
C ASN A 108 17.01 5.13 7.91
N GLU A 109 16.16 5.81 8.67
CA GLU A 109 16.40 7.20 9.08
C GLU A 109 17.23 7.30 10.36
N ALA A 110 17.54 6.19 11.02
CA ALA A 110 18.30 6.20 12.26
C ALA A 110 19.78 6.50 12.04
N GLU A 111 20.20 6.56 10.81
CA GLU A 111 21.56 6.87 10.42
C GLU A 111 21.69 8.30 9.87
#